data_3011dcb7e70a070d04fe2774d1578050
#
_entry.id   3011dcb7e70a070d04fe2774d1578050
#
_cell.length_a   1.000
_cell.length_b   1.000
_cell.length_c   1.000
_cell.angle_alpha   90.00
_cell.angle_beta   90.00
_cell.angle_gamma   90.00
#
_symmetry.space_group_name_H-M   'P 1'
#
loop_
_entity.id
_entity.type
_entity.pdbx_description
1 polymer ?
#
loop_
_entity_poly.entity_id
_entity_poly.type
_entity_poly.pdbx_seq_one_letter_code
_entity_poly.pdbx_strand_id
1 'polypeptide(L)'
;VREKWMAEWLPLLNSDEAPLNPYRVINEINRNLDHDNSVVTHDAGGPRDCMVPFYIATSPHSYIGWGKTTHLGFGIPLMIGAKLADPNKFCLNFMGDGAWGMSGTDVAASVQSNLPITTVLLNNGGMATYPGGFPTAQEQYGVSHMVGNYSQITEGMGGVGIEVSKPEEVGPALKKAERLNNEGRTVLIDVKSNYESRKSRFI
;
A
#
# COMPACT_ATOMS: atom_id res chain seq x y z
N VAL A 1 -28.12 -4.88 4.12
CA VAL A 1 -27.37 -3.59 4.02
C VAL A 1 -26.03 -3.83 3.35
N ARG A 2 -25.18 -4.75 3.88
CA ARG A 2 -23.83 -5.01 3.35
C ARG A 2 -23.82 -5.43 1.87
N GLU A 3 -24.69 -6.34 1.48
CA GLU A 3 -24.75 -6.86 0.10
C GLU A 3 -25.05 -5.73 -0.91
N LYS A 4 -26.07 -4.89 -0.60
CA LYS A 4 -26.41 -3.75 -1.46
C LYS A 4 -25.24 -2.75 -1.55
N TRP A 5 -24.60 -2.45 -0.43
CA TRP A 5 -23.44 -1.57 -0.39
C TRP A 5 -22.26 -2.17 -1.19
N MET A 6 -21.93 -3.44 -1.00
CA MET A 6 -20.87 -4.11 -1.75
C MET A 6 -21.13 -4.11 -3.25
N ALA A 7 -22.40 -4.31 -3.68
CA ALA A 7 -22.73 -4.30 -5.10
C ALA A 7 -22.37 -2.99 -5.81
N GLU A 8 -22.41 -1.87 -5.10
CA GLU A 8 -22.03 -0.56 -5.63
C GLU A 8 -20.52 -0.42 -5.86
N TRP A 9 -19.69 -1.22 -5.14
CA TRP A 9 -18.23 -1.17 -5.18
C TRP A 9 -17.59 -2.29 -5.99
N LEU A 10 -18.36 -3.35 -6.30
CA LEU A 10 -17.86 -4.48 -7.10
C LEU A 10 -17.22 -4.06 -8.42
N PRO A 11 -17.74 -3.08 -9.18
CA PRO A 11 -17.08 -2.64 -10.41
C PRO A 11 -15.65 -2.12 -10.18
N LEU A 12 -15.42 -1.35 -9.10
CA LEU A 12 -14.09 -0.84 -8.76
C LEU A 12 -13.18 -1.94 -8.19
N LEU A 13 -13.74 -2.83 -7.36
CA LEU A 13 -13.00 -3.96 -6.79
C LEU A 13 -12.56 -4.97 -7.86
N ASN A 14 -13.24 -5.02 -8.99
CA ASN A 14 -12.91 -5.89 -10.13
C ASN A 14 -12.47 -5.08 -11.37
N SER A 15 -12.08 -3.82 -11.21
CA SER A 15 -11.62 -2.98 -12.32
C SER A 15 -10.40 -3.56 -13.02
N ASP A 16 -10.41 -3.52 -14.35
CA ASP A 16 -9.28 -3.90 -15.19
C ASP A 16 -8.55 -2.66 -15.76
N GLU A 17 -8.76 -1.48 -15.14
CA GLU A 17 -8.11 -0.24 -15.53
C GLU A 17 -6.58 -0.33 -15.39
N ALA A 18 -5.89 0.30 -16.34
CA ALA A 18 -4.46 0.57 -16.29
C ALA A 18 -4.23 2.07 -16.64
N PRO A 19 -3.65 2.88 -15.74
CA PRO A 19 -3.14 2.56 -14.39
C PRO A 19 -4.18 1.97 -13.44
N LEU A 20 -3.73 1.13 -12.49
CA LEU A 20 -4.61 0.32 -11.65
C LEU A 20 -5.51 1.15 -10.73
N ASN A 21 -6.75 0.70 -10.56
CA ASN A 21 -7.62 1.25 -9.53
C ASN A 21 -7.18 0.74 -8.14
N PRO A 22 -7.04 1.62 -7.13
CA PRO A 22 -6.66 1.23 -5.77
C PRO A 22 -7.55 0.16 -5.14
N TYR A 23 -8.86 0.17 -5.44
CA TYR A 23 -9.79 -0.83 -4.93
C TYR A 23 -9.53 -2.22 -5.52
N ARG A 24 -9.10 -2.30 -6.79
CA ARG A 24 -8.68 -3.57 -7.38
C ARG A 24 -7.45 -4.11 -6.66
N VAL A 25 -6.47 -3.28 -6.35
CA VAL A 25 -5.27 -3.70 -5.59
C VAL A 25 -5.66 -4.27 -4.23
N ILE A 26 -6.58 -3.63 -3.51
CA ILE A 26 -7.09 -4.12 -2.21
C ILE A 26 -7.80 -5.46 -2.36
N ASN A 27 -8.58 -5.64 -3.41
CA ASN A 27 -9.26 -6.90 -3.68
C ASN A 27 -8.26 -8.03 -3.98
N GLU A 28 -7.19 -7.74 -4.72
CA GLU A 28 -6.11 -8.70 -4.94
C GLU A 28 -5.35 -9.03 -3.65
N ILE A 29 -5.13 -8.05 -2.76
CA ILE A 29 -4.58 -8.29 -1.42
C ILE A 29 -5.49 -9.28 -0.66
N ASN A 30 -6.80 -9.01 -0.57
CA ASN A 30 -7.74 -9.89 0.10
C ASN A 30 -7.76 -11.32 -0.45
N ARG A 31 -7.60 -11.48 -1.77
CA ARG A 31 -7.65 -12.79 -2.44
C ARG A 31 -6.38 -13.62 -2.31
N ASN A 32 -5.24 -12.95 -2.14
CA ASN A 32 -3.92 -13.60 -2.25
C ASN A 32 -3.16 -13.70 -0.94
N LEU A 33 -3.57 -13.01 0.13
CA LEU A 33 -2.93 -13.15 1.44
C LEU A 33 -3.41 -14.39 2.18
N ASP A 34 -2.49 -14.99 2.94
CA ASP A 34 -2.84 -15.84 4.06
C ASP A 34 -3.16 -14.92 5.25
N HIS A 35 -4.45 -14.64 5.45
CA HIS A 35 -4.92 -13.70 6.47
C HIS A 35 -4.54 -14.12 7.89
N ASP A 36 -4.48 -15.42 8.16
CA ASP A 36 -4.15 -15.94 9.50
C ASP A 36 -2.65 -15.80 9.81
N ASN A 37 -1.80 -15.77 8.79
CA ASN A 37 -0.36 -15.62 8.92
C ASN A 37 0.16 -14.24 8.51
N SER A 38 -0.73 -13.26 8.32
CA SER A 38 -0.37 -11.91 7.92
C SER A 38 -0.73 -10.87 8.97
N VAL A 39 0.09 -9.81 9.05
CA VAL A 39 -0.24 -8.56 9.72
C VAL A 39 -0.22 -7.44 8.68
N VAL A 40 -1.32 -6.71 8.58
CA VAL A 40 -1.49 -5.68 7.55
C VAL A 40 -1.74 -4.33 8.19
N THR A 41 -1.18 -3.30 7.60
CA THR A 41 -1.52 -1.91 7.92
C THR A 41 -1.80 -1.11 6.64
N HIS A 42 -2.48 -0.01 6.81
CA HIS A 42 -2.54 1.07 5.82
C HIS A 42 -1.70 2.25 6.27
N ASP A 43 -1.18 3.03 5.34
CA ASP A 43 -0.66 4.36 5.64
C ASP A 43 -1.77 5.42 5.53
N ALA A 44 -1.48 6.66 5.85
CA ALA A 44 -2.44 7.76 5.84
C ALA A 44 -2.89 8.17 4.44
N GLY A 45 -3.98 8.90 4.36
CA GLY A 45 -4.53 9.44 3.11
C GLY A 45 -5.33 8.42 2.30
N GLY A 46 -5.16 8.43 0.99
CA GLY A 46 -5.89 7.56 0.07
C GLY A 46 -5.83 6.07 0.41
N PRO A 47 -4.67 5.50 0.75
CA PRO A 47 -4.56 4.10 1.18
C PRO A 47 -5.47 3.75 2.35
N ARG A 48 -5.53 4.57 3.40
CA ARG A 48 -6.45 4.40 4.52
C ARG A 48 -7.90 4.42 4.05
N ASP A 49 -8.26 5.46 3.31
CA ASP A 49 -9.65 5.71 2.94
C ASP A 49 -10.20 4.63 2.00
N CYS A 50 -9.33 4.03 1.20
CA CYS A 50 -9.70 2.92 0.32
C CYS A 50 -9.67 1.56 1.02
N MET A 51 -8.67 1.30 1.90
CA MET A 51 -8.46 -0.04 2.45
C MET A 51 -9.40 -0.37 3.61
N VAL A 52 -9.60 0.57 4.54
CA VAL A 52 -10.38 0.33 5.78
C VAL A 52 -11.76 -0.26 5.50
N PRO A 53 -12.54 0.20 4.51
CA PRO A 53 -13.86 -0.35 4.24
C PRO A 53 -13.87 -1.77 3.65
N PHE A 54 -12.78 -2.20 3.00
CA PHE A 54 -12.78 -3.40 2.14
C PHE A 54 -11.80 -4.49 2.56
N TYR A 55 -10.77 -4.18 3.37
CA TYR A 55 -9.88 -5.21 3.87
C TYR A 55 -10.61 -6.13 4.87
N ILE A 56 -10.36 -7.43 4.76
CA ILE A 56 -11.00 -8.45 5.59
C ILE A 56 -9.97 -8.98 6.59
N ALA A 57 -10.04 -8.53 7.84
CA ALA A 57 -9.26 -9.08 8.94
C ALA A 57 -9.99 -10.30 9.52
N THR A 58 -9.34 -11.45 9.58
CA THR A 58 -9.91 -12.73 10.06
C THR A 58 -9.44 -13.08 11.47
N SER A 59 -8.30 -12.57 11.89
CA SER A 59 -7.68 -12.88 13.19
C SER A 59 -7.48 -11.64 14.04
N PRO A 60 -7.54 -11.74 15.39
CA PRO A 60 -7.19 -10.62 16.28
C PRO A 60 -5.78 -10.11 15.98
N HIS A 61 -5.60 -8.78 16.01
CA HIS A 61 -4.33 -8.09 15.76
C HIS A 61 -3.72 -8.29 14.37
N SER A 62 -4.43 -8.90 13.40
CA SER A 62 -3.96 -9.06 12.02
C SER A 62 -4.08 -7.77 11.19
N TYR A 63 -4.80 -6.77 11.67
CA TYR A 63 -4.91 -5.45 11.06
C TYR A 63 -4.66 -4.36 12.08
N ILE A 64 -3.65 -3.54 11.84
CA ILE A 64 -3.22 -2.48 12.75
C ILE A 64 -3.36 -1.13 12.03
N GLY A 65 -4.05 -0.19 12.64
CA GLY A 65 -4.22 1.15 12.08
C GLY A 65 -4.33 2.22 13.18
N TRP A 66 -4.08 3.46 12.82
CA TRP A 66 -4.10 4.62 13.72
C TRP A 66 -5.43 5.39 13.72
N GLY A 67 -6.47 4.82 13.11
CA GLY A 67 -7.76 5.50 12.98
C GLY A 67 -7.68 6.77 12.11
N LYS A 68 -8.32 7.86 12.55
CA LYS A 68 -8.39 9.11 11.76
C LYS A 68 -7.18 10.04 11.92
N THR A 69 -6.41 9.90 12.97
CA THR A 69 -5.31 10.82 13.31
C THR A 69 -3.96 10.39 12.75
N THR A 70 -3.97 9.60 11.70
CA THR A 70 -2.76 9.10 11.06
C THR A 70 -1.93 10.24 10.45
N HIS A 71 -0.62 10.20 10.70
CA HIS A 71 0.33 10.96 9.91
C HIS A 71 0.88 10.10 8.78
N LEU A 72 1.36 10.73 7.72
CA LEU A 72 1.96 10.05 6.58
C LEU A 72 3.31 9.43 6.98
N GLY A 73 3.56 8.21 6.49
CA GLY A 73 4.85 7.53 6.65
C GLY A 73 4.98 6.59 7.85
N PHE A 74 3.93 6.41 8.66
CA PHE A 74 4.03 5.52 9.83
C PHE A 74 4.04 4.02 9.46
N GLY A 75 3.59 3.64 8.28
CA GLY A 75 3.33 2.25 7.91
C GLY A 75 4.58 1.39 7.83
N ILE A 76 5.70 1.90 7.29
CA ILE A 76 6.96 1.16 7.21
C ILE A 76 7.51 0.83 8.61
N PRO A 77 7.78 1.81 9.49
CA PRO A 77 8.29 1.52 10.82
C PRO A 77 7.32 0.69 11.68
N LEU A 78 6.00 0.86 11.50
CA LEU A 78 5.02 0.02 12.17
C LEU A 78 5.16 -1.45 11.77
N MET A 79 5.33 -1.76 10.49
CA MET A 79 5.50 -3.14 10.03
C MET A 79 6.84 -3.74 10.43
N ILE A 80 7.90 -2.95 10.53
CA ILE A 80 9.17 -3.39 11.12
C ILE A 80 8.94 -3.80 12.58
N GLY A 81 8.21 -2.99 13.35
CA GLY A 81 7.82 -3.33 14.73
C GLY A 81 6.95 -4.60 14.82
N ALA A 82 5.98 -4.75 13.93
CA ALA A 82 5.15 -5.95 13.86
C ALA A 82 5.97 -7.21 13.54
N LYS A 83 6.92 -7.10 12.59
CA LYS A 83 7.84 -8.19 12.22
C LYS A 83 8.78 -8.57 13.37
N LEU A 84 9.22 -7.59 14.16
CA LEU A 84 10.01 -7.82 15.36
C LEU A 84 9.20 -8.54 16.44
N ALA A 85 7.92 -8.19 16.60
CA ALA A 85 7.03 -8.78 17.60
C ALA A 85 6.65 -10.24 17.24
N ASP A 86 6.44 -10.53 15.96
CA ASP A 86 6.17 -11.88 15.46
C ASP A 86 6.92 -12.12 14.14
N PRO A 87 8.14 -12.70 14.20
CA PRO A 87 8.98 -12.93 13.04
C PRO A 87 8.39 -13.88 11.99
N ASN A 88 7.39 -14.69 12.35
CA ASN A 88 6.79 -15.66 11.45
C ASN A 88 5.69 -15.06 10.57
N LYS A 89 5.15 -13.89 10.93
CA LYS A 89 4.07 -13.24 10.18
C LYS A 89 4.59 -12.57 8.90
N PHE A 90 3.79 -12.63 7.85
CA PHE A 90 3.96 -11.77 6.68
C PHE A 90 3.43 -10.37 7.02
N CYS A 91 4.33 -9.38 7.06
CA CYS A 91 4.00 -8.01 7.45
C CYS A 91 3.86 -7.12 6.21
N LEU A 92 2.65 -6.65 5.93
CA LEU A 92 2.32 -5.85 4.74
C LEU A 92 1.86 -4.44 5.10
N ASN A 93 2.50 -3.45 4.50
CA ASN A 93 2.08 -2.05 4.52
C ASN A 93 1.46 -1.66 3.18
N PHE A 94 0.30 -0.99 3.20
CA PHE A 94 -0.35 -0.43 2.02
C PHE A 94 -0.27 1.10 2.10
N MET A 95 0.53 1.72 1.22
CA MET A 95 0.80 3.16 1.32
C MET A 95 0.82 3.86 -0.05
N GLY A 96 0.74 5.18 -0.02
CA GLY A 96 0.92 6.03 -1.19
C GLY A 96 2.34 6.57 -1.31
N ASP A 97 2.69 7.02 -2.51
CA ASP A 97 3.99 7.62 -2.85
C ASP A 97 4.32 8.87 -2.03
N GLY A 98 3.31 9.71 -1.70
CA GLY A 98 3.49 10.85 -0.82
C GLY A 98 3.93 10.46 0.59
N ALA A 99 3.33 9.41 1.15
CA ALA A 99 3.72 8.88 2.46
C ALA A 99 5.10 8.21 2.40
N TRP A 100 5.39 7.49 1.31
CA TRP A 100 6.70 6.88 1.09
C TRP A 100 7.80 7.95 1.01
N GLY A 101 7.54 9.09 0.38
CA GLY A 101 8.47 10.22 0.36
C GLY A 101 8.88 10.76 1.75
N MET A 102 8.11 10.43 2.78
CA MET A 102 8.39 10.86 4.17
C MET A 102 9.19 9.82 4.98
N SER A 103 9.00 8.53 4.73
CA SER A 103 9.61 7.44 5.51
C SER A 103 10.20 6.30 4.68
N GLY A 104 10.26 6.44 3.37
CA GLY A 104 10.76 5.37 2.50
C GLY A 104 12.18 4.94 2.81
N THR A 105 13.01 5.84 3.37
CA THR A 105 14.36 5.53 3.83
C THR A 105 14.40 4.53 5.00
N ASP A 106 13.29 4.33 5.73
CA ASP A 106 13.19 3.31 6.79
C ASP A 106 13.24 1.88 6.23
N VAL A 107 13.10 1.70 4.91
CA VAL A 107 13.41 0.42 4.24
C VAL A 107 14.84 -0.04 4.56
N ALA A 108 15.80 0.89 4.65
CA ALA A 108 17.17 0.56 5.02
C ALA A 108 17.26 -0.03 6.45
N ALA A 109 16.44 0.46 7.39
CA ALA A 109 16.35 -0.09 8.74
C ALA A 109 15.81 -1.52 8.74
N SER A 110 14.78 -1.81 7.93
CA SER A 110 14.24 -3.17 7.74
C SER A 110 15.31 -4.13 7.21
N VAL A 111 16.05 -3.71 6.18
CA VAL A 111 17.14 -4.51 5.58
C VAL A 111 18.27 -4.73 6.59
N GLN A 112 18.76 -3.66 7.22
CA GLN A 112 19.86 -3.72 8.18
C GLN A 112 19.55 -4.62 9.39
N SER A 113 18.30 -4.59 9.86
CA SER A 113 17.86 -5.36 11.03
C SER A 113 17.42 -6.78 10.68
N ASN A 114 17.45 -7.16 9.41
CA ASN A 114 16.93 -8.44 8.93
C ASN A 114 15.48 -8.71 9.39
N LEU A 115 14.63 -7.65 9.30
CA LEU A 115 13.21 -7.68 9.62
C LEU A 115 12.41 -7.46 8.32
N PRO A 116 12.30 -8.49 7.46
CA PRO A 116 11.72 -8.34 6.13
C PRO A 116 10.24 -8.02 6.18
N ILE A 117 9.86 -6.95 5.50
CA ILE A 117 8.48 -6.49 5.34
C ILE A 117 8.16 -6.33 3.85
N THR A 118 6.87 -6.22 3.54
CA THR A 118 6.40 -5.88 2.19
C THR A 118 5.63 -4.58 2.22
N THR A 119 5.98 -3.65 1.34
CA THR A 119 5.20 -2.44 1.09
C THR A 119 4.55 -2.52 -0.29
N VAL A 120 3.21 -2.43 -0.35
CA VAL A 120 2.46 -2.21 -1.58
C VAL A 120 2.25 -0.71 -1.72
N LEU A 121 2.92 -0.12 -2.69
CA LEU A 121 2.96 1.31 -2.92
C LEU A 121 1.99 1.69 -4.05
N LEU A 122 1.02 2.54 -3.77
CA LEU A 122 0.20 3.18 -4.80
C LEU A 122 0.98 4.38 -5.38
N ASN A 123 1.58 4.16 -6.55
CA ASN A 123 2.34 5.18 -7.27
C ASN A 123 1.41 5.88 -8.27
N ASN A 124 0.74 6.92 -7.81
CA ASN A 124 -0.17 7.74 -8.64
C ASN A 124 0.35 9.16 -8.89
N GLY A 125 1.52 9.49 -8.40
CA GLY A 125 2.16 10.79 -8.58
C GLY A 125 1.55 11.93 -7.78
N GLY A 126 0.60 11.67 -6.85
CA GLY A 126 -0.12 12.75 -6.21
C GLY A 126 -0.57 12.50 -4.78
N MET A 127 -0.91 13.59 -4.10
CA MET A 127 -1.58 13.56 -2.80
C MET A 127 -3.08 13.29 -3.03
N ALA A 128 -3.47 12.03 -3.14
CA ALA A 128 -4.81 11.61 -3.57
C ALA A 128 -5.98 12.07 -2.67
N THR A 129 -5.71 12.63 -1.49
CA THR A 129 -6.73 13.22 -0.61
C THR A 129 -7.11 14.64 -1.05
N TYR A 130 -6.27 15.29 -1.85
CA TYR A 130 -6.49 16.66 -2.31
C TYR A 130 -6.86 16.67 -3.80
N PRO A 131 -8.08 17.10 -4.17
CA PRO A 131 -8.48 17.21 -5.58
C PRO A 131 -7.48 18.06 -6.38
N GLY A 132 -7.02 17.52 -7.52
CA GLY A 132 -6.06 18.22 -8.36
C GLY A 132 -4.61 18.25 -7.85
N GLY A 133 -4.28 17.43 -6.82
CA GLY A 133 -2.92 17.33 -6.28
C GLY A 133 -2.49 18.60 -5.55
N PHE A 134 -1.61 19.40 -6.15
CA PHE A 134 -1.09 20.65 -5.59
C PHE A 134 -1.50 21.87 -6.45
N PRO A 135 -2.78 22.29 -6.45
CA PRO A 135 -3.28 23.27 -7.43
C PRO A 135 -2.55 24.62 -7.36
N THR A 136 -2.25 25.12 -6.16
CA THR A 136 -1.51 26.36 -6.00
C THR A 136 -0.05 26.24 -6.46
N ALA A 137 0.61 25.12 -6.17
CA ALA A 137 1.98 24.87 -6.62
C ALA A 137 2.01 24.68 -8.15
N GLN A 138 1.02 24.03 -8.73
CA GLN A 138 0.88 23.91 -10.17
C GLN A 138 0.73 25.28 -10.84
N GLU A 139 -0.14 26.15 -10.29
CA GLU A 139 -0.40 27.48 -10.84
C GLU A 139 0.85 28.40 -10.75
N GLN A 140 1.51 28.40 -9.59
CA GLN A 140 2.62 29.33 -9.32
C GLN A 140 3.98 28.82 -9.80
N TYR A 141 4.22 27.51 -9.78
CA TYR A 141 5.54 26.92 -9.98
C TYR A 141 5.58 25.79 -11.00
N GLY A 142 4.47 25.42 -11.61
CA GLY A 142 4.37 24.31 -12.55
C GLY A 142 4.53 22.91 -11.90
N VAL A 143 4.46 22.81 -10.57
CA VAL A 143 4.61 21.54 -9.84
C VAL A 143 3.25 20.89 -9.67
N SER A 144 3.00 19.80 -10.40
CA SER A 144 1.69 19.14 -10.43
C SER A 144 1.65 17.78 -9.72
N HIS A 145 2.78 17.08 -9.67
CA HIS A 145 2.82 15.71 -9.17
C HIS A 145 4.21 15.32 -8.67
N MET A 146 4.23 14.27 -7.88
CA MET A 146 5.47 13.64 -7.42
C MET A 146 5.99 12.67 -8.47
N VAL A 147 7.30 12.50 -8.51
CA VAL A 147 7.97 11.57 -9.40
C VAL A 147 8.94 10.70 -8.62
N GLY A 148 9.07 9.44 -9.00
CA GLY A 148 10.06 8.55 -8.42
C GLY A 148 10.01 7.14 -9.01
N ASN A 149 11.18 6.53 -9.14
CA ASN A 149 11.29 5.08 -9.35
C ASN A 149 11.53 4.44 -7.99
N TYR A 150 10.45 4.13 -7.29
CA TYR A 150 10.50 3.65 -5.91
C TYR A 150 11.03 2.23 -5.81
N SER A 151 10.85 1.41 -6.85
CA SER A 151 11.44 0.08 -6.92
C SER A 151 12.97 0.16 -6.95
N GLN A 152 13.56 1.00 -7.81
CA GLN A 152 15.00 1.19 -7.88
C GLN A 152 15.58 1.83 -6.62
N ILE A 153 14.88 2.78 -6.00
CA ILE A 153 15.31 3.37 -4.73
C ILE A 153 15.36 2.30 -3.63
N THR A 154 14.34 1.43 -3.57
CA THR A 154 14.31 0.29 -2.65
C THR A 154 15.47 -0.68 -2.88
N GLU A 155 15.81 -0.96 -4.14
CA GLU A 155 16.97 -1.80 -4.50
C GLU A 155 18.28 -1.13 -4.08
N GLY A 156 18.41 0.18 -4.27
CA GLY A 156 19.56 0.95 -3.80
C GLY A 156 19.77 0.91 -2.29
N MET A 157 18.72 0.61 -1.51
CA MET A 157 18.77 0.40 -0.06
C MET A 157 18.94 -1.09 0.34
N GLY A 158 19.13 -1.99 -0.62
CA GLY A 158 19.32 -3.42 -0.38
C GLY A 158 18.04 -4.25 -0.32
N GLY A 159 16.88 -3.65 -0.56
CA GLY A 159 15.61 -4.36 -0.71
C GLY A 159 15.40 -4.95 -2.10
N VAL A 160 14.18 -5.33 -2.41
CA VAL A 160 13.74 -5.82 -3.73
C VAL A 160 12.59 -4.95 -4.23
N GLY A 161 12.73 -4.39 -5.43
CA GLY A 161 11.67 -3.71 -6.15
C GLY A 161 10.90 -4.68 -7.05
N ILE A 162 9.58 -4.55 -7.11
CA ILE A 162 8.71 -5.24 -8.06
C ILE A 162 7.77 -4.19 -8.65
N GLU A 163 7.84 -3.99 -9.95
CA GLU A 163 6.91 -3.08 -10.65
C GLU A 163 5.66 -3.84 -11.09
N VAL A 164 4.50 -3.20 -10.91
CA VAL A 164 3.19 -3.71 -11.30
C VAL A 164 2.45 -2.61 -12.06
N SER A 165 2.05 -2.92 -13.28
CA SER A 165 1.34 -1.98 -14.18
C SER A 165 -0.03 -2.49 -14.63
N LYS A 166 -0.35 -3.76 -14.34
CA LYS A 166 -1.60 -4.40 -14.72
C LYS A 166 -2.22 -5.14 -13.54
N PRO A 167 -3.56 -5.19 -13.45
CA PRO A 167 -4.27 -5.82 -12.35
C PRO A 167 -3.89 -7.28 -12.08
N GLU A 168 -3.70 -8.07 -13.13
CA GLU A 168 -3.35 -9.49 -13.05
C GLU A 168 -1.95 -9.76 -12.49
N GLU A 169 -1.09 -8.75 -12.43
CA GLU A 169 0.27 -8.85 -11.90
C GLU A 169 0.32 -8.75 -10.37
N VAL A 170 -0.72 -8.18 -9.73
CA VAL A 170 -0.73 -7.91 -8.29
C VAL A 170 -0.64 -9.21 -7.48
N GLY A 171 -1.48 -10.19 -7.79
CA GLY A 171 -1.48 -11.48 -7.09
C GLY A 171 -0.13 -12.20 -7.16
N PRO A 172 0.44 -12.42 -8.36
CA PRO A 172 1.79 -12.97 -8.52
C PRO A 172 2.87 -12.18 -7.78
N ALA A 173 2.80 -10.82 -7.78
CA ALA A 173 3.75 -9.97 -7.07
C ALA A 173 3.67 -10.18 -5.55
N LEU A 174 2.45 -10.28 -4.97
CA LEU A 174 2.25 -10.58 -3.56
C LEU A 174 2.84 -11.94 -3.17
N LYS A 175 2.59 -12.98 -3.94
CA LYS A 175 3.18 -14.32 -3.70
C LYS A 175 4.70 -14.33 -3.82
N LYS A 176 5.26 -13.58 -4.76
CA LYS A 176 6.71 -13.40 -4.87
C LYS A 176 7.26 -12.65 -3.67
N ALA A 177 6.59 -11.61 -3.19
CA ALA A 177 7.00 -10.84 -2.01
C ALA A 177 6.98 -11.70 -0.74
N GLU A 178 5.93 -12.50 -0.53
CA GLU A 178 5.85 -13.45 0.59
C GLU A 178 7.05 -14.42 0.61
N ARG A 179 7.37 -15.03 -0.54
CA ARG A 179 8.54 -15.90 -0.66
C ARG A 179 9.84 -15.16 -0.33
N LEU A 180 10.02 -13.96 -0.89
CA LEU A 180 11.22 -13.15 -0.65
C LEU A 180 11.35 -12.72 0.82
N ASN A 181 10.24 -12.41 1.50
CA ASN A 181 10.26 -12.14 2.94
C ASN A 181 10.70 -13.37 3.74
N ASN A 182 10.27 -14.58 3.34
CA ASN A 182 10.73 -15.83 3.96
C ASN A 182 12.23 -16.10 3.70
N GLU A 183 12.79 -15.53 2.64
CA GLU A 183 14.23 -15.52 2.33
C GLU A 183 14.99 -14.37 3.04
N GLY A 184 14.34 -13.61 3.93
CA GLY A 184 14.93 -12.49 4.66
C GLY A 184 15.02 -11.18 3.88
N ARG A 185 14.27 -11.03 2.78
CA ARG A 185 14.37 -9.88 1.89
C ARG A 185 13.15 -8.96 2.00
N THR A 186 13.39 -7.70 2.30
CA THR A 186 12.36 -6.63 2.29
C THR A 186 11.97 -6.30 0.86
N VAL A 187 10.67 -6.13 0.62
CA VAL A 187 10.11 -5.95 -0.72
C VAL A 187 9.25 -4.69 -0.80
N LEU A 188 9.37 -3.98 -1.91
CA LEU A 188 8.42 -2.96 -2.33
C LEU A 188 7.77 -3.38 -3.66
N ILE A 189 6.45 -3.40 -3.69
CA ILE A 189 5.64 -3.58 -4.89
C ILE A 189 5.17 -2.19 -5.34
N ASP A 190 5.79 -1.66 -6.38
CA ASP A 190 5.48 -0.34 -6.98
C ASP A 190 4.32 -0.50 -7.96
N VAL A 191 3.11 -0.21 -7.50
CA VAL A 191 1.88 -0.33 -8.30
C VAL A 191 1.59 0.98 -9.00
N LYS A 192 1.65 1.01 -10.32
CA LYS A 192 1.23 2.16 -11.12
C LYS A 192 -0.28 2.29 -11.06
N SER A 193 -0.75 3.18 -10.19
CA SER A 193 -2.18 3.34 -9.90
C SER A 193 -2.73 4.66 -10.41
N ASN A 194 -4.05 4.68 -10.65
CA ASN A 194 -4.75 5.91 -10.95
C ASN A 194 -5.06 6.71 -9.68
N TYR A 195 -5.58 7.91 -9.89
CA TYR A 195 -6.14 8.74 -8.84
C TYR A 195 -7.62 8.41 -8.69
N GLU A 196 -7.98 7.61 -7.67
CA GLU A 196 -9.37 7.29 -7.37
C GLU A 196 -9.96 8.32 -6.38
N SER A 197 -10.90 9.12 -6.87
CA SER A 197 -11.57 10.15 -6.08
C SER A 197 -12.74 9.63 -5.25
N ARG A 198 -13.36 8.52 -5.68
CA ARG A 198 -14.50 7.92 -4.97
C ARG A 198 -14.02 7.25 -3.68
N LYS A 199 -14.53 7.74 -2.56
CA LYS A 199 -14.25 7.19 -1.23
C LYS A 199 -15.53 6.67 -0.60
N SER A 200 -15.45 5.50 0.03
CA SER A 200 -16.52 5.01 0.89
C SER A 200 -16.58 5.89 2.13
N ARG A 201 -17.68 6.59 2.28
CA ARG A 201 -17.98 7.35 3.50
C ARG A 201 -19.11 6.63 4.20
N PHE A 202 -18.86 6.21 5.43
CA PHE A 202 -19.93 5.80 6.32
C PHE A 202 -20.63 7.10 6.78
N ILE A 203 -21.73 7.44 6.14
CA ILE A 203 -22.63 8.50 6.52
C ILE A 203 -23.89 7.86 7.11
#